data_6084c87b014c2443e395ab809d2548d4
#
_entry.id   6084c87b014c2443e395ab809d2548d4
#
_cell.length_a   1.000
_cell.length_b   1.000
_cell.length_c   1.000
_cell.angle_alpha   90.00
_cell.angle_beta   90.00
_cell.angle_gamma   90.00
#
_symmetry.space_group_name_H-M   'P 1'
#
loop_
_entity.id
_entity.type
_entity.pdbx_description
1 polymer ?
#
loop_
_entity_poly.entity_id
_entity_poly.type
_entity_poly.pdbx_seq_one_letter_code
_entity_poly.pdbx_strand_id
1 'polypeptide(L)'
;GKKHAPYYELADESGIIEYKGTVFICDDEHGALCLGDMSDESNVLSIPLAGGGTLKVNRNNKADLARAIGMFKPEDVRRIMVALAQDNKVQEMENEIEDEKNSIGTGQENQKKQE
;
A
#
# COMPACT_ATOMS: atom_id res chain seq x y z
N GLY A 1 5.00 10.63 26.41
CA GLY A 1 3.90 11.29 25.77
C GLY A 1 3.01 10.37 24.97
N LYS A 2 1.93 10.93 24.52
CA LYS A 2 0.98 10.17 23.69
C LYS A 2 1.55 9.93 22.31
N LYS A 3 1.33 8.73 21.81
CA LYS A 3 1.62 8.41 20.44
C LYS A 3 0.52 8.95 19.53
N HIS A 4 0.94 9.42 18.38
CA HIS A 4 0.01 9.87 17.34
C HIS A 4 0.38 9.23 16.02
N ALA A 5 -0.62 9.04 15.18
CA ALA A 5 -0.39 8.61 13.80
C ALA A 5 0.37 9.69 13.05
N PRO A 6 1.16 9.32 12.01
CA PRO A 6 1.77 10.34 11.15
C PRO A 6 0.66 11.21 10.53
N TYR A 7 0.95 12.48 10.38
CA TYR A 7 0.01 13.44 9.78
C TYR A 7 -1.26 13.68 10.60
N TYR A 8 -1.27 13.28 11.87
CA TYR A 8 -2.45 13.42 12.73
C TYR A 8 -2.93 14.87 12.85
N GLU A 9 -2.02 15.83 12.70
CA GLU A 9 -2.37 17.25 12.81
C GLU A 9 -3.30 17.70 11.69
N LEU A 10 -3.42 16.92 10.62
CA LEU A 10 -4.35 17.21 9.54
C LEU A 10 -5.74 16.59 9.76
N ALA A 11 -5.87 15.77 10.80
CA ALA A 11 -7.08 15.00 11.05
C ALA A 11 -8.14 15.83 11.77
N ASP A 12 -9.39 15.45 11.58
CA ASP A 12 -10.49 16.02 12.35
C ASP A 12 -10.56 15.36 13.74
N GLU A 13 -11.59 15.70 14.52
CA GLU A 13 -11.74 15.18 15.87
C GLU A 13 -11.89 13.67 15.91
N SER A 14 -12.39 13.07 14.84
CA SER A 14 -12.59 11.64 14.74
C SER A 14 -11.35 10.90 14.26
N GLY A 15 -10.27 11.63 13.99
CA GLY A 15 -9.04 11.01 13.48
C GLY A 15 -9.10 10.73 12.00
N ILE A 16 -9.89 11.48 11.26
CA ILE A 16 -10.08 11.28 9.82
C ILE A 16 -9.44 12.43 9.05
N ILE A 17 -8.67 12.08 8.03
CA ILE A 17 -8.11 13.06 7.10
C ILE A 17 -8.77 12.83 5.75
N GLU A 18 -9.31 13.90 5.18
CA GLU A 18 -9.83 13.83 3.81
C GLU A 18 -9.00 14.74 2.92
N TYR A 19 -8.50 14.20 1.81
CA TYR A 19 -7.69 14.97 0.87
C TYR A 19 -8.11 14.61 -0.54
N LYS A 20 -8.73 15.56 -1.23
CA LYS A 20 -9.18 15.39 -2.62
C LYS A 20 -10.00 14.11 -2.83
N GLY A 21 -10.88 13.84 -1.88
CA GLY A 21 -11.77 12.69 -1.94
C GLY A 21 -11.18 11.40 -1.40
N THR A 22 -9.90 11.39 -1.04
CA THR A 22 -9.26 10.22 -0.43
C THR A 22 -9.33 10.36 1.08
N VAL A 23 -9.77 9.30 1.76
CA VAL A 23 -10.01 9.32 3.20
C VAL A 23 -8.99 8.44 3.90
N PHE A 24 -8.25 9.02 4.84
CA PHE A 24 -7.29 8.30 5.69
C PHE A 24 -7.81 8.28 7.11
N ILE A 25 -7.47 7.21 7.83
CA ILE A 25 -7.83 7.06 9.24
C ILE A 25 -6.57 6.98 10.06
N CYS A 26 -6.49 7.83 11.10
CA CYS A 26 -5.37 7.82 12.03
C CYS A 26 -5.58 6.73 13.06
N ASP A 27 -4.58 5.83 13.18
CA ASP A 27 -4.54 4.79 14.19
C ASP A 27 -3.42 5.16 15.15
N ASP A 28 -3.76 5.96 16.16
CA ASP A 28 -2.76 6.45 17.11
C ASP A 28 -2.13 5.32 17.91
N GLU A 29 -2.93 4.31 18.23
CA GLU A 29 -2.45 3.19 19.02
C GLU A 29 -1.26 2.49 18.35
N HIS A 30 -1.33 2.34 17.04
CA HIS A 30 -0.29 1.65 16.27
C HIS A 30 0.67 2.60 15.54
N GLY A 31 0.49 3.91 15.74
CA GLY A 31 1.35 4.89 15.08
C GLY A 31 1.25 4.82 13.57
N ALA A 32 0.04 4.61 13.05
CA ALA A 32 -0.18 4.35 11.63
C ALA A 32 -1.24 5.27 11.05
N LEU A 33 -1.00 5.68 9.80
CA LEU A 33 -2.00 6.35 8.98
C LEU A 33 -2.50 5.30 7.99
N CYS A 34 -3.82 5.06 7.98
CA CYS A 34 -4.40 3.93 7.27
C CYS A 34 -5.28 4.35 6.11
N LEU A 35 -5.12 3.69 4.98
CA LEU A 35 -5.95 3.90 3.79
C LEU A 35 -6.54 2.57 3.37
N GLY A 36 -7.87 2.47 3.45
CA GLY A 36 -8.59 1.28 3.05
C GLY A 36 -8.73 0.24 4.15
N ASP A 37 -9.17 -0.93 3.77
CA ASP A 37 -9.46 -2.03 4.70
C ASP A 37 -8.16 -2.67 5.22
N MET A 38 -8.03 -2.71 6.55
CA MET A 38 -6.83 -3.23 7.22
C MET A 38 -7.04 -4.65 7.75
N SER A 39 -8.18 -5.28 7.49
CA SER A 39 -8.52 -6.55 8.11
C SER A 39 -7.71 -7.74 7.57
N ASP A 40 -7.24 -7.66 6.34
CA ASP A 40 -6.41 -8.71 5.73
C ASP A 40 -5.00 -8.17 5.57
N GLU A 41 -4.13 -8.51 6.51
CA GLU A 41 -2.76 -8.01 6.52
C GLU A 41 -1.97 -8.38 5.28
N SER A 42 -2.30 -9.52 4.66
CA SER A 42 -1.60 -9.95 3.45
C SER A 42 -1.87 -9.01 2.28
N ASN A 43 -2.93 -8.23 2.36
CA ASN A 43 -3.30 -7.27 1.32
C ASN A 43 -3.01 -5.83 1.71
N VAL A 44 -2.21 -5.62 2.76
CA VAL A 44 -1.84 -4.30 3.25
C VAL A 44 -0.37 -4.05 3.03
N LEU A 45 -0.07 -2.93 2.36
CA LEU A 45 1.31 -2.48 2.16
C LEU A 45 1.67 -1.52 3.29
N SER A 46 2.79 -1.79 3.97
CA SER A 46 3.26 -0.95 5.08
C SER A 46 4.49 -0.17 4.63
N ILE A 47 4.42 1.16 4.77
CA ILE A 47 5.48 2.05 4.31
C ILE A 47 5.97 2.87 5.50
N PRO A 48 7.21 2.63 5.97
CA PRO A 48 7.78 3.45 7.04
C PRO A 48 7.99 4.88 6.55
N LEU A 49 7.56 5.85 7.34
CA LEU A 49 7.68 7.26 6.97
C LEU A 49 8.91 7.90 7.60
N ALA A 50 9.41 8.95 6.98
CA ALA A 50 10.67 9.59 7.36
C ALA A 50 10.65 10.15 8.79
N GLY A 51 9.51 10.71 9.19
CA GLY A 51 9.36 11.31 10.52
C GLY A 51 8.95 10.34 11.60
N GLY A 52 8.89 9.05 11.29
CA GLY A 52 8.41 8.02 12.21
C GLY A 52 6.98 7.63 11.89
N GLY A 53 6.60 6.45 12.39
CA GLY A 53 5.28 5.90 12.11
C GLY A 53 5.21 5.24 10.74
N THR A 54 4.03 4.73 10.43
CA THR A 54 3.84 3.91 9.23
C THR A 54 2.60 4.36 8.47
N LEU A 55 2.70 4.35 7.15
CA LEU A 55 1.53 4.48 6.28
C LEU A 55 1.12 3.07 5.87
N LYS A 56 -0.12 2.69 6.15
CA LYS A 56 -0.66 1.38 5.79
C LYS A 56 -1.71 1.57 4.71
N VAL A 57 -1.54 0.88 3.60
CA VAL A 57 -2.40 1.06 2.44
C VAL A 57 -2.89 -0.30 1.98
N ASN A 58 -4.20 -0.47 1.90
CA ASN A 58 -4.75 -1.64 1.24
C ASN A 58 -4.35 -1.59 -0.24
N ARG A 59 -3.87 -2.71 -0.79
CA ARG A 59 -3.39 -2.75 -2.17
C ARG A 59 -4.45 -2.33 -3.18
N ASN A 60 -5.72 -2.50 -2.84
CA ASN A 60 -6.81 -2.04 -3.70
C ASN A 60 -6.94 -0.51 -3.75
N ASN A 61 -6.25 0.19 -2.86
CA ASN A 61 -6.33 1.64 -2.74
C ASN A 61 -5.06 2.36 -3.18
N LYS A 62 -4.19 1.67 -3.93
CA LYS A 62 -2.95 2.29 -4.39
C LYS A 62 -3.19 3.49 -5.30
N ALA A 63 -4.21 3.42 -6.15
CA ALA A 63 -4.56 4.53 -7.02
C ALA A 63 -5.07 5.74 -6.23
N ASP A 64 -5.83 5.48 -5.17
CA ASP A 64 -6.28 6.55 -4.26
C ASP A 64 -5.10 7.25 -3.60
N LEU A 65 -4.11 6.46 -3.16
CA LEU A 65 -2.91 7.02 -2.57
C LEU A 65 -2.16 7.91 -3.57
N ALA A 66 -2.04 7.45 -4.80
CA ALA A 66 -1.36 8.23 -5.84
C ALA A 66 -2.06 9.58 -6.06
N ARG A 67 -3.39 9.61 -6.03
CA ARG A 67 -4.14 10.86 -6.17
C ARG A 67 -3.94 11.79 -4.98
N ALA A 68 -3.65 11.23 -3.81
CA ALA A 68 -3.47 12.02 -2.59
C ALA A 68 -2.00 12.32 -2.29
N ILE A 69 -1.12 12.06 -3.24
CA ILE A 69 0.33 12.19 -2.99
C ILE A 69 0.74 13.60 -2.57
N GLY A 70 0.00 14.60 -3.02
CA GLY A 70 0.29 16.00 -2.70
C GLY A 70 0.09 16.36 -1.23
N MET A 71 -0.54 15.50 -0.46
CA MET A 71 -0.71 15.71 0.97
C MET A 71 0.60 15.50 1.74
N PHE A 72 1.48 14.69 1.20
CA PHE A 72 2.67 14.21 1.92
C PHE A 72 3.87 15.10 1.71
N LYS A 73 4.76 15.13 2.72
CA LYS A 73 6.03 15.85 2.64
C LYS A 73 6.93 15.19 1.61
N PRO A 74 7.85 15.95 0.99
CA PRO A 74 8.70 15.40 -0.08
C PRO A 74 9.46 14.13 0.28
N GLU A 75 9.99 14.05 1.49
CA GLU A 75 10.73 12.87 1.93
C GLU A 75 9.83 11.64 2.02
N ASP A 76 8.56 11.84 2.38
CA ASP A 76 7.60 10.74 2.44
C ASP A 76 7.10 10.38 1.04
N VAL A 77 6.95 11.36 0.16
CA VAL A 77 6.59 11.09 -1.24
C VAL A 77 7.59 10.12 -1.85
N ARG A 78 8.88 10.36 -1.62
CA ARG A 78 9.92 9.48 -2.18
C ARG A 78 9.79 8.06 -1.66
N ARG A 79 9.55 7.90 -0.36
CA ARG A 79 9.37 6.57 0.24
C ARG A 79 8.15 5.86 -0.31
N ILE A 80 7.05 6.61 -0.47
CA ILE A 80 5.81 6.07 -1.02
C ILE A 80 6.02 5.60 -2.45
N MET A 81 6.66 6.43 -3.28
CA MET A 81 6.87 6.09 -4.68
C MET A 81 7.73 4.84 -4.84
N VAL A 82 8.80 4.74 -4.03
CA VAL A 82 9.67 3.56 -4.05
C VAL A 82 8.89 2.31 -3.63
N ALA A 83 8.11 2.42 -2.56
CA ALA A 83 7.34 1.29 -2.06
C ALA A 83 6.30 0.81 -3.06
N LEU A 84 5.59 1.75 -3.72
CA LEU A 84 4.61 1.39 -4.73
C LEU A 84 5.26 0.70 -5.93
N ALA A 85 6.41 1.22 -6.36
CA ALA A 85 7.12 0.63 -7.49
C ALA A 85 7.60 -0.78 -7.16
N GLN A 86 8.14 -0.98 -5.96
CA GLN A 86 8.60 -2.29 -5.51
C GLN A 86 7.45 -3.28 -5.39
N ASP A 87 6.33 -2.83 -4.83
CA ASP A 87 5.17 -3.70 -4.67
C ASP A 87 4.62 -4.12 -6.03
N ASN A 88 4.55 -3.20 -6.98
CA ASN A 88 4.08 -3.51 -8.33
C ASN A 88 4.99 -4.55 -8.99
N LYS A 89 6.30 -4.41 -8.80
CA LYS A 89 7.26 -5.36 -9.37
C LYS A 89 7.11 -6.74 -8.76
N VAL A 90 6.96 -6.80 -7.44
CA VAL A 90 6.76 -8.09 -6.74
C VAL A 90 5.48 -8.76 -7.22
N GLN A 91 4.39 -8.00 -7.36
CA GLN A 91 3.13 -8.54 -7.86
C GLN A 91 3.29 -9.10 -9.28
N GLU A 92 4.00 -8.40 -10.15
CA GLU A 92 4.28 -8.88 -11.50
C GLU A 92 5.05 -10.20 -11.47
N MET A 93 6.06 -10.28 -10.63
CA MET A 93 6.88 -11.50 -10.51
C MET A 93 6.06 -12.67 -9.98
N GLU A 94 5.21 -12.43 -9.00
CA GLU A 94 4.35 -13.46 -8.46
C GLU A 94 3.36 -13.96 -9.50
N ASN A 95 2.81 -13.07 -10.30
CA ASN A 95 1.90 -13.44 -11.39
C ASN A 95 2.61 -14.29 -12.44
N GLU A 96 3.84 -13.94 -12.78
CA GLU A 96 4.64 -14.71 -13.73
C GLU A 96 4.92 -16.13 -13.22
N ILE A 97 5.26 -16.23 -11.95
CA ILE A 97 5.52 -17.53 -11.32
C ILE A 97 4.26 -18.39 -11.35
N GLU A 98 3.13 -17.79 -11.02
CA GLU A 98 1.85 -18.50 -11.01
C GLU A 98 1.46 -18.97 -12.41
N ASP A 99 1.64 -18.12 -13.41
CA ASP A 99 1.38 -18.48 -14.80
C ASP A 99 2.27 -19.63 -15.24
N GLU A 100 3.53 -19.60 -14.86
CA GLU A 100 4.47 -20.66 -15.17
C GLU A 100 4.06 -21.99 -14.54
N LYS A 101 3.67 -21.96 -13.29
CA LYS A 101 3.19 -23.14 -12.58
C LYS A 101 1.94 -23.72 -13.22
N ASN A 102 1.02 -22.86 -13.61
CA ASN A 102 -0.21 -23.29 -14.28
C ASN A 102 0.09 -23.92 -15.62
N SER A 103 1.01 -23.36 -16.36
CA SER A 103 1.45 -23.89 -17.64
C SER A 103 2.02 -25.30 -17.52
N ILE A 104 2.89 -25.52 -16.55
CA ILE A 104 3.50 -26.83 -16.29
C ILE A 104 2.45 -27.82 -15.83
N GLY A 105 1.53 -27.37 -15.01
CA GLY A 105 0.51 -28.23 -14.40
C GLY A 105 -0.54 -28.73 -15.37
N THR A 106 -0.73 -28.04 -16.47
CA THR A 106 -1.76 -28.44 -17.43
C THR A 106 -1.22 -29.41 -18.49
N GLY A 107 -0.05 -29.69 -18.52
CA GLY A 107 0.36 -30.51 -19.31
C GLY A 107 0.87 -30.96 -20.46
N GLN A 108 0.69 -30.67 -20.13
CA GLN A 108 1.10 -30.89 -20.76
C GLN A 108 1.36 -30.42 -21.49
N GLU A 109 1.59 -30.03 -21.50
CA GLU A 109 1.59 -29.58 -22.07
C GLU A 109 1.83 -28.95 -22.68
N ASN A 110 2.29 -28.83 -22.79
CA ASN A 110 2.30 -28.18 -23.31
C ASN A 110 2.69 -27.53 -23.80
N GLN A 111 3.16 -27.38 -23.79
CA GLN A 111 3.22 -26.80 -24.08
C GLN A 111 3.49 -26.04 -24.65
N LYS A 112 4.01 -25.97 -24.79
CA LYS A 112 3.96 -25.34 -25.09
C LYS A 112 4.10 -24.64 -25.61
N LYS A 113 4.46 -24.60 -25.54
CA LYS A 113 4.25 -24.04 -25.71
C LYS A 113 4.29 -23.54 -26.10
N GLN A 114 4.69 -23.61 -26.01
CA GLN A 114 4.27 -23.35 -26.07
C GLN A 114 4.00 -23.16 -26.49
N GLU A 115 4.31 -23.17 -26.72
CA GLU A 115 3.59 -23.16 -26.87
C GLU A 115 3.28 -22.92 -27.06
#